data_4a347fc1485da4ab5fb190c5af6a7041
#
_entry.id   4a347fc1485da4ab5fb190c5af6a7041
#
_cell.length_a   1.000
_cell.length_b   1.000
_cell.length_c   1.000
_cell.angle_alpha   90.00
_cell.angle_beta   90.00
_cell.angle_gamma   90.00
#
_symmetry.space_group_name_H-M   'P 1'
#
loop_
_entity.id
_entity.type
_entity.pdbx_description
1 polymer ?
#
loop_
_entity_poly.entity_id
_entity_poly.type
_entity_poly.pdbx_seq_one_letter_code
_entity_poly.pdbx_strand_id
1 'polypeptide(L)'
;LTPPNYEKIRMSHSFEASYGGAEANIALALANLGIDSTFFTVVPDNSLGKSAIRMLRANDVHCSPIILSTPEETPTHRLGSYYLETGFGIRPSQVIYDRKHSAITEYDFSKIDLKELLAPYTWLHLSGITPALAPNCKELIMNTLKAAKELGITVSFDGNFRSTLWSWEEARDFCTQCLPYVNVLIGIEPYHLYKNPEKPELGDVKDGIPLHLSYEQEDAIFAEFAK
;
A
#
# COMPACT_ATOMS: atom_id res chain seq x y z
N LEU A 1 -8.35 -2.66 13.42
CA LEU A 1 -8.98 -2.94 14.72
C LEU A 1 -8.51 -1.91 15.74
N THR A 2 -9.43 -1.18 16.36
CA THR A 2 -9.12 -0.05 17.26
C THR A 2 -9.87 -0.24 18.58
N PRO A 3 -9.20 -0.19 19.73
CA PRO A 3 -9.89 -0.14 21.03
C PRO A 3 -10.77 1.11 21.11
N PRO A 4 -11.96 1.04 21.74
CA PRO A 4 -12.79 2.21 21.97
C PRO A 4 -12.17 3.16 23.01
N ASN A 5 -12.65 4.40 23.05
CA ASN A 5 -12.36 5.36 24.12
C ASN A 5 -10.87 5.60 24.43
N TYR A 6 -9.99 5.52 23.41
CA TYR A 6 -8.53 5.67 23.58
C TYR A 6 -7.90 4.66 24.56
N GLU A 7 -8.53 3.52 24.75
CA GLU A 7 -7.99 2.46 25.59
C GLU A 7 -6.68 1.91 25.01
N LYS A 8 -5.82 1.40 25.88
CA LYS A 8 -4.68 0.60 25.45
C LYS A 8 -5.13 -0.78 25.02
N ILE A 9 -4.55 -1.31 23.95
CA ILE A 9 -4.85 -2.65 23.43
C ILE A 9 -4.83 -3.71 24.55
N ARG A 10 -3.83 -3.65 25.43
CA ARG A 10 -3.68 -4.60 26.56
C ARG A 10 -4.77 -4.52 27.64
N MET A 11 -5.58 -3.47 27.61
CA MET A 11 -6.63 -3.22 28.62
C MET A 11 -8.02 -3.37 28.02
N SER A 12 -8.13 -3.41 26.70
CA SER A 12 -9.42 -3.41 26.02
C SER A 12 -10.02 -4.82 25.94
N HIS A 13 -11.32 -4.90 26.12
CA HIS A 13 -12.11 -6.12 25.96
C HIS A 13 -12.88 -6.16 24.63
N SER A 14 -12.82 -5.09 23.84
CA SER A 14 -13.51 -4.99 22.55
C SER A 14 -12.69 -4.19 21.55
N PHE A 15 -12.96 -4.37 20.27
CA PHE A 15 -12.35 -3.63 19.19
C PHE A 15 -13.39 -3.22 18.17
N GLU A 16 -13.32 -1.99 17.71
CA GLU A 16 -14.03 -1.52 16.53
C GLU A 16 -13.28 -1.99 15.28
N ALA A 17 -14.02 -2.55 14.33
CA ALA A 17 -13.46 -3.02 13.06
C ALA A 17 -13.67 -1.96 11.98
N SER A 18 -12.58 -1.54 11.35
CA SER A 18 -12.56 -0.73 10.14
C SER A 18 -11.68 -1.39 9.09
N TYR A 19 -11.92 -1.09 7.84
CA TYR A 19 -11.13 -1.61 6.73
C TYR A 19 -10.33 -0.46 6.11
N GLY A 20 -9.10 -0.72 5.72
CA GLY A 20 -8.21 0.25 5.09
C GLY A 20 -7.08 -0.45 4.36
N GLY A 21 -6.30 0.33 3.66
CA GLY A 21 -5.15 -0.05 2.87
C GLY A 21 -4.76 1.14 2.01
N ALA A 22 -3.49 1.30 1.65
CA ALA A 22 -3.04 2.47 0.91
C ALA A 22 -3.87 2.66 -0.37
N GLU A 23 -3.87 1.67 -1.24
CA GLU A 23 -4.57 1.71 -2.52
C GLU A 23 -6.10 1.65 -2.35
N ALA A 24 -6.60 0.91 -1.34
CA ALA A 24 -8.02 0.87 -1.04
C ALA A 24 -8.56 2.24 -0.59
N ASN A 25 -7.79 2.97 0.23
CA ASN A 25 -8.15 4.32 0.66
C ASN A 25 -8.20 5.30 -0.52
N ILE A 26 -7.30 5.15 -1.50
CA ILE A 26 -7.31 5.96 -2.72
C ILE A 26 -8.55 5.63 -3.57
N ALA A 27 -8.87 4.35 -3.75
CA ALA A 27 -10.08 3.95 -4.46
C ALA A 27 -11.34 4.52 -3.81
N LEU A 28 -11.44 4.47 -2.47
CA LEU A 28 -12.53 5.08 -1.71
C LEU A 28 -12.58 6.61 -1.89
N ALA A 29 -11.43 7.27 -1.83
CA ALA A 29 -11.37 8.73 -2.00
C ALA A 29 -11.82 9.15 -3.41
N LEU A 30 -11.39 8.44 -4.45
CA LEU A 30 -11.79 8.70 -5.83
C LEU A 30 -13.30 8.47 -6.02
N ALA A 31 -13.85 7.38 -5.51
CA ALA A 31 -15.28 7.11 -5.55
C ALA A 31 -16.10 8.22 -4.87
N ASN A 32 -15.66 8.68 -3.68
CA ASN A 32 -16.30 9.80 -2.97
C ASN A 32 -16.21 11.13 -3.74
N LEU A 33 -15.24 11.30 -4.62
CA LEU A 33 -15.12 12.45 -5.53
C LEU A 33 -15.91 12.27 -6.84
N GLY A 34 -16.65 11.18 -6.98
CA GLY A 34 -17.44 10.87 -8.18
C GLY A 34 -16.61 10.35 -9.36
N ILE A 35 -15.41 9.83 -9.10
CA ILE A 35 -14.54 9.23 -10.11
C ILE A 35 -14.71 7.71 -10.04
N ASP A 36 -15.01 7.10 -11.18
CA ASP A 36 -15.11 5.64 -11.29
C ASP A 36 -13.78 4.99 -10.86
N SER A 37 -13.83 4.19 -9.82
CA SER A 37 -12.67 3.52 -9.28
C SER A 37 -12.93 2.02 -9.09
N THR A 38 -11.94 1.23 -9.46
CA THR A 38 -11.95 -0.23 -9.28
C THR A 38 -10.79 -0.64 -8.41
N PHE A 39 -11.04 -1.54 -7.48
CA PHE A 39 -9.99 -2.05 -6.60
C PHE A 39 -9.72 -3.54 -6.89
N PHE A 40 -8.45 -3.88 -7.10
CA PHE A 40 -7.97 -5.24 -7.27
C PHE A 40 -7.17 -5.69 -6.04
N THR A 41 -7.50 -6.84 -5.50
CA THR A 41 -6.76 -7.51 -4.42
C THR A 41 -7.18 -8.97 -4.31
N VAL A 42 -6.52 -9.71 -3.42
CA VAL A 42 -6.92 -11.06 -3.01
C VAL A 42 -7.29 -11.05 -1.54
N VAL A 43 -8.47 -11.54 -1.22
CA VAL A 43 -8.95 -11.70 0.15
C VAL A 43 -9.47 -13.12 0.36
N PRO A 44 -9.46 -13.65 1.58
CA PRO A 44 -9.95 -15.01 1.84
C PRO A 44 -11.46 -15.10 1.63
N ASP A 45 -11.95 -16.22 1.11
CA ASP A 45 -13.39 -16.51 1.00
C ASP A 45 -14.00 -16.87 2.36
N ASN A 46 -14.00 -15.90 3.25
CA ASN A 46 -14.62 -15.98 4.57
C ASN A 46 -15.36 -14.69 4.92
N SER A 47 -15.96 -14.64 6.10
CA SER A 47 -16.76 -13.48 6.54
C SER A 47 -15.96 -12.18 6.60
N LEU A 48 -14.64 -12.22 6.92
CA LEU A 48 -13.80 -11.03 6.98
C LEU A 48 -13.49 -10.49 5.59
N GLY A 49 -13.12 -11.35 4.63
CA GLY A 49 -12.87 -10.95 3.24
C GLY A 49 -14.14 -10.41 2.59
N LYS A 50 -15.29 -11.09 2.77
CA LYS A 50 -16.60 -10.62 2.28
C LYS A 50 -17.01 -9.29 2.89
N SER A 51 -16.70 -9.06 4.16
CA SER A 51 -17.00 -7.78 4.84
C SER A 51 -16.14 -6.64 4.30
N ALA A 52 -14.86 -6.89 3.98
CA ALA A 52 -14.00 -5.89 3.32
C ALA A 52 -14.56 -5.48 1.95
N ILE A 53 -14.97 -6.46 1.13
CA ILE A 53 -15.60 -6.19 -0.17
C ILE A 53 -16.90 -5.40 -0.01
N ARG A 54 -17.73 -5.78 0.98
CA ARG A 54 -18.98 -5.07 1.27
C ARG A 54 -18.74 -3.60 1.62
N MET A 55 -17.73 -3.31 2.40
CA MET A 55 -17.37 -1.93 2.77
C MET A 55 -16.98 -1.12 1.53
N LEU A 56 -16.14 -1.67 0.65
CA LEU A 56 -15.74 -1.01 -0.59
C LEU A 56 -16.96 -0.74 -1.50
N ARG A 57 -17.81 -1.74 -1.71
CA ARG A 57 -19.04 -1.60 -2.52
C ARG A 57 -20.03 -0.59 -1.94
N ALA A 58 -20.13 -0.49 -0.62
CA ALA A 58 -21.00 0.47 0.05
C ALA A 58 -20.55 1.93 -0.13
N ASN A 59 -19.34 2.13 -0.64
CA ASN A 59 -18.74 3.42 -0.99
C ASN A 59 -18.46 3.53 -2.49
N ASP A 60 -19.24 2.86 -3.32
CA ASP A 60 -19.23 2.94 -4.78
C ASP A 60 -17.91 2.54 -5.47
N VAL A 61 -17.04 1.76 -4.77
CA VAL A 61 -15.86 1.17 -5.39
C VAL A 61 -16.23 -0.12 -6.12
N HIS A 62 -15.85 -0.23 -7.38
CA HIS A 62 -16.01 -1.45 -8.17
C HIS A 62 -15.07 -2.54 -7.68
N CYS A 63 -15.64 -3.70 -7.33
CA CYS A 63 -14.92 -4.82 -6.72
C CYS A 63 -14.97 -6.09 -7.58
N SER A 64 -15.34 -5.97 -8.86
CA SER A 64 -15.44 -7.15 -9.74
C SER A 64 -14.14 -7.94 -9.87
N PRO A 65 -12.96 -7.33 -9.89
CA PRO A 65 -11.72 -8.08 -10.03
C PRO A 65 -11.15 -8.59 -8.68
N ILE A 66 -11.80 -8.33 -7.55
CA ILE A 66 -11.31 -8.87 -6.27
C ILE A 66 -11.49 -10.38 -6.24
N ILE A 67 -10.40 -11.08 -5.96
CA ILE A 67 -10.38 -12.54 -5.86
C ILE A 67 -10.73 -12.96 -4.44
N LEU A 68 -11.71 -13.84 -4.31
CA LEU A 68 -12.00 -14.59 -3.09
C LEU A 68 -11.24 -15.90 -3.15
N SER A 69 -10.12 -15.99 -2.43
CA SER A 69 -9.27 -17.18 -2.44
C SER A 69 -9.79 -18.29 -1.55
N THR A 70 -9.64 -19.52 -2.01
CA THR A 70 -9.94 -20.70 -1.22
C THR A 70 -8.78 -21.08 -0.30
N PRO A 71 -8.98 -21.98 0.68
CA PRO A 71 -7.87 -22.48 1.53
C PRO A 71 -6.79 -23.23 0.74
N GLU A 72 -7.12 -23.81 -0.42
CA GLU A 72 -6.15 -24.49 -1.29
C GLU A 72 -5.25 -23.49 -2.01
N GLU A 73 -5.76 -22.29 -2.32
CA GLU A 73 -5.02 -21.23 -2.99
C GLU A 73 -4.18 -20.39 -2.02
N THR A 74 -4.70 -20.21 -0.81
CA THR A 74 -4.03 -19.44 0.26
C THR A 74 -4.17 -20.19 1.58
N PRO A 75 -3.19 -21.04 1.93
CA PRO A 75 -3.32 -22.02 3.03
C PRO A 75 -3.62 -21.41 4.40
N THR A 76 -3.10 -20.23 4.70
CA THR A 76 -3.44 -19.52 5.95
C THR A 76 -4.84 -18.92 5.94
N HIS A 77 -5.41 -18.69 4.76
CA HIS A 77 -6.78 -18.26 4.53
C HIS A 77 -7.21 -17.06 5.41
N ARG A 78 -6.34 -16.05 5.51
CA ARG A 78 -6.55 -14.93 6.41
C ARG A 78 -6.50 -13.58 5.69
N LEU A 79 -7.26 -12.62 6.20
CA LEU A 79 -7.14 -11.21 5.85
C LEU A 79 -6.01 -10.58 6.70
N GLY A 80 -5.12 -9.82 6.07
CA GLY A 80 -4.12 -9.03 6.80
C GLY A 80 -4.82 -8.02 7.72
N SER A 81 -4.28 -7.85 8.92
CA SER A 81 -4.87 -6.97 9.93
C SER A 81 -3.83 -6.02 10.52
N TYR A 82 -4.33 -4.97 11.15
CA TYR A 82 -3.53 -4.11 12.02
C TYR A 82 -4.36 -3.67 13.21
N TYR A 83 -3.68 -3.36 14.30
CA TYR A 83 -4.26 -2.86 15.53
C TYR A 83 -3.76 -1.44 15.75
N LEU A 84 -4.70 -0.49 15.82
CA LEU A 84 -4.40 0.91 16.09
C LEU A 84 -4.74 1.25 17.52
N GLU A 85 -3.73 1.53 18.32
CA GLU A 85 -3.89 2.16 19.62
C GLU A 85 -3.89 3.67 19.41
N THR A 86 -5.05 4.30 19.51
CA THR A 86 -5.19 5.75 19.32
C THR A 86 -4.55 6.51 20.47
N GLY A 87 -3.74 7.50 20.14
CA GLY A 87 -3.09 8.37 21.10
C GLY A 87 -4.10 9.28 21.82
N PHE A 88 -3.70 9.75 23.00
CA PHE A 88 -4.47 10.74 23.76
C PHE A 88 -3.55 11.65 24.58
N GLY A 89 -3.74 12.96 24.51
CA GLY A 89 -2.86 13.94 25.14
C GLY A 89 -1.42 13.82 24.61
N ILE A 90 -0.47 13.60 25.51
CA ILE A 90 0.95 13.42 25.19
C ILE A 90 1.31 12.00 24.71
N ARG A 91 0.37 11.07 24.78
CA ARG A 91 0.60 9.70 24.35
C ARG A 91 0.43 9.60 22.83
N PRO A 92 1.46 9.18 22.06
CA PRO A 92 1.35 8.99 20.63
C PRO A 92 0.46 7.78 20.29
N SER A 93 -0.08 7.78 19.08
CA SER A 93 -0.72 6.60 18.50
C SER A 93 0.31 5.52 18.21
N GLN A 94 -0.09 4.27 18.31
CA GLN A 94 0.73 3.09 17.99
C GLN A 94 -0.01 2.18 17.04
N VAL A 95 0.69 1.61 16.05
CA VAL A 95 0.12 0.63 15.12
C VAL A 95 0.92 -0.66 15.20
N ILE A 96 0.22 -1.78 15.41
CA ILE A 96 0.77 -3.13 15.35
C ILE A 96 0.23 -3.78 14.08
N TYR A 97 1.13 -4.11 13.16
CA TYR A 97 0.77 -4.77 11.90
C TYR A 97 0.86 -6.29 12.01
N ASP A 98 -0.15 -6.96 11.48
CA ASP A 98 -0.20 -8.41 11.31
C ASP A 98 -0.59 -8.73 9.86
N ARG A 99 0.37 -8.61 8.94
CA ARG A 99 0.19 -8.71 7.49
C ARG A 99 0.75 -10.00 6.89
N LYS A 100 1.68 -10.68 7.60
CA LYS A 100 2.33 -11.89 7.11
C LYS A 100 1.29 -12.99 6.87
N HIS A 101 1.52 -13.78 5.84
CA HIS A 101 0.65 -14.90 5.49
C HIS A 101 -0.82 -14.51 5.28
N SER A 102 -1.08 -13.29 4.81
CA SER A 102 -2.41 -12.90 4.34
C SER A 102 -2.66 -13.44 2.93
N ALA A 103 -3.91 -13.56 2.51
CA ALA A 103 -4.29 -14.14 1.23
C ALA A 103 -3.50 -13.54 0.05
N ILE A 104 -3.33 -12.22 0.00
CA ILE A 104 -2.55 -11.57 -1.05
C ILE A 104 -1.08 -11.97 -1.07
N THR A 105 -0.49 -12.33 0.08
CA THR A 105 0.92 -12.73 0.16
C THR A 105 1.16 -14.21 -0.16
N GLU A 106 0.12 -15.01 -0.27
CA GLU A 106 0.19 -16.44 -0.55
C GLU A 106 -0.34 -16.83 -1.94
N TYR A 107 -1.12 -15.94 -2.57
CA TYR A 107 -1.78 -16.24 -3.83
C TYR A 107 -0.80 -16.34 -5.00
N ASP A 108 -1.05 -17.30 -5.89
CA ASP A 108 -0.29 -17.50 -7.13
C ASP A 108 -0.83 -16.61 -8.26
N PHE A 109 -0.20 -15.45 -8.45
CA PHE A 109 -0.59 -14.46 -9.46
C PHE A 109 -0.26 -14.87 -10.91
N SER A 110 0.49 -15.95 -11.14
CA SER A 110 0.78 -16.46 -12.49
C SER A 110 -0.48 -16.91 -13.24
N LYS A 111 -1.56 -17.14 -12.51
CA LYS A 111 -2.87 -17.54 -13.05
C LYS A 111 -3.68 -16.37 -13.64
N ILE A 112 -3.23 -15.13 -13.45
CA ILE A 112 -3.99 -13.95 -13.85
C ILE A 112 -3.45 -13.42 -15.17
N ASP A 113 -4.36 -13.24 -16.14
CA ASP A 113 -4.05 -12.45 -17.33
C ASP A 113 -4.14 -10.96 -16.98
N LEU A 114 -2.99 -10.36 -16.70
CA LEU A 114 -2.90 -8.95 -16.33
C LEU A 114 -3.31 -8.00 -17.46
N LYS A 115 -3.17 -8.41 -18.73
CA LYS A 115 -3.61 -7.57 -19.85
C LYS A 115 -5.12 -7.56 -19.97
N GLU A 116 -5.77 -8.71 -19.80
CA GLU A 116 -7.22 -8.79 -19.75
C GLU A 116 -7.76 -8.01 -18.54
N LEU A 117 -7.14 -8.18 -17.37
CA LEU A 117 -7.51 -7.45 -16.15
C LEU A 117 -7.43 -5.93 -16.34
N LEU A 118 -6.39 -5.43 -17.00
CA LEU A 118 -6.12 -4.00 -17.13
C LEU A 118 -6.81 -3.34 -18.33
N ALA A 119 -7.20 -4.10 -19.35
CA ALA A 119 -7.74 -3.58 -20.61
C ALA A 119 -8.88 -2.56 -20.46
N PRO A 120 -9.81 -2.67 -19.49
CA PRO A 120 -10.89 -1.68 -19.33
C PRO A 120 -10.46 -0.32 -18.77
N TYR A 121 -9.22 -0.17 -18.27
CA TYR A 121 -8.81 1.00 -17.50
C TYR A 121 -7.84 1.88 -18.27
N THR A 122 -7.88 3.17 -17.97
CA THR A 122 -6.99 4.20 -18.56
C THR A 122 -5.95 4.71 -17.57
N TRP A 123 -6.18 4.47 -16.29
CA TRP A 123 -5.29 4.88 -15.20
C TRP A 123 -5.11 3.74 -14.19
N LEU A 124 -3.86 3.50 -13.80
CA LEU A 124 -3.48 2.54 -12.78
C LEU A 124 -2.77 3.28 -11.63
N HIS A 125 -3.18 3.01 -10.40
CA HIS A 125 -2.46 3.48 -9.20
C HIS A 125 -1.90 2.31 -8.43
N LEU A 126 -0.62 2.41 -8.05
CA LEU A 126 0.12 1.42 -7.28
C LEU A 126 0.91 2.10 -6.16
N SER A 127 1.30 1.34 -5.14
CA SER A 127 2.19 1.83 -4.09
C SER A 127 3.31 0.85 -3.76
N GLY A 128 4.37 1.37 -3.11
CA GLY A 128 5.49 0.59 -2.59
C GLY A 128 5.13 -0.32 -1.39
N ILE A 129 3.90 -0.25 -0.89
CA ILE A 129 3.44 -1.16 0.18
C ILE A 129 3.29 -2.58 -0.34
N THR A 130 2.57 -2.74 -1.45
CA THR A 130 2.25 -4.08 -1.99
C THR A 130 3.49 -4.91 -2.32
N PRO A 131 4.51 -4.42 -3.03
CA PRO A 131 5.71 -5.21 -3.34
C PRO A 131 6.55 -5.55 -2.09
N ALA A 132 6.40 -4.76 -1.02
CA ALA A 132 7.10 -4.99 0.24
C ALA A 132 6.49 -6.12 1.10
N LEU A 133 5.30 -6.61 0.76
CA LEU A 133 4.59 -7.61 1.55
C LEU A 133 5.17 -9.03 1.36
N ALA A 134 5.52 -9.41 0.13
CA ALA A 134 6.03 -10.74 -0.20
C ALA A 134 6.66 -10.77 -1.61
N PRO A 135 7.49 -11.78 -1.92
CA PRO A 135 8.13 -11.91 -3.24
C PRO A 135 7.13 -12.00 -4.41
N ASN A 136 6.03 -12.75 -4.27
CA ASN A 136 4.97 -12.84 -5.29
C ASN A 136 4.27 -11.50 -5.53
N CYS A 137 4.13 -10.66 -4.50
CA CYS A 137 3.61 -9.30 -4.64
C CYS A 137 4.59 -8.40 -5.41
N LYS A 138 5.90 -8.57 -5.20
CA LYS A 138 6.95 -7.87 -5.94
C LYS A 138 6.87 -8.18 -7.43
N GLU A 139 6.72 -9.46 -7.75
CA GLU A 139 6.58 -9.95 -9.12
C GLU A 139 5.26 -9.45 -9.75
N LEU A 140 4.16 -9.52 -9.02
CA LEU A 140 2.87 -8.97 -9.46
C LEU A 140 3.01 -7.51 -9.88
N ILE A 141 3.56 -6.65 -9.04
CA ILE A 141 3.69 -5.21 -9.33
C ILE A 141 4.52 -4.99 -10.59
N MET A 142 5.67 -5.66 -10.72
CA MET A 142 6.53 -5.50 -11.89
C MET A 142 5.84 -5.97 -13.18
N ASN A 143 5.14 -7.09 -13.15
CA ASN A 143 4.41 -7.61 -14.31
C ASN A 143 3.20 -6.72 -14.66
N THR A 144 2.52 -6.18 -13.65
CA THR A 144 1.41 -5.22 -13.83
C THR A 144 1.89 -3.94 -14.50
N LEU A 145 3.03 -3.39 -14.08
CA LEU A 145 3.65 -2.21 -14.68
C LEU A 145 4.01 -2.43 -16.16
N LYS A 146 4.59 -3.60 -16.49
CA LYS A 146 4.91 -3.96 -17.88
C LYS A 146 3.66 -4.07 -18.74
N ALA A 147 2.60 -4.74 -18.23
CA ALA A 147 1.34 -4.87 -18.93
C ALA A 147 0.66 -3.50 -19.15
N ALA A 148 0.66 -2.63 -18.13
CA ALA A 148 0.13 -1.27 -18.24
C ALA A 148 0.84 -0.46 -19.32
N LYS A 149 2.18 -0.54 -19.39
CA LYS A 149 2.97 0.13 -20.43
C LYS A 149 2.62 -0.35 -21.83
N GLU A 150 2.48 -1.67 -22.02
CA GLU A 150 2.10 -2.25 -23.31
C GLU A 150 0.69 -1.83 -23.76
N LEU A 151 -0.22 -1.62 -22.81
CA LEU A 151 -1.59 -1.15 -23.04
C LEU A 151 -1.70 0.37 -23.15
N GLY A 152 -0.63 1.13 -22.89
CA GLY A 152 -0.64 2.59 -22.91
C GLY A 152 -1.42 3.23 -21.75
N ILE A 153 -1.54 2.53 -20.63
CA ILE A 153 -2.24 2.98 -19.44
C ILE A 153 -1.34 3.94 -18.66
N THR A 154 -1.90 5.06 -18.21
CA THR A 154 -1.21 6.01 -17.33
C THR A 154 -1.01 5.40 -15.95
N VAL A 155 0.21 5.40 -15.45
CA VAL A 155 0.57 4.83 -14.16
C VAL A 155 0.96 5.90 -13.17
N SER A 156 0.29 5.95 -12.00
CA SER A 156 0.76 6.67 -10.82
C SER A 156 1.31 5.68 -9.79
N PHE A 157 2.43 6.04 -9.18
CA PHE A 157 3.10 5.21 -8.19
C PHE A 157 3.46 6.04 -6.96
N ASP A 158 2.99 5.59 -5.80
CA ASP A 158 3.37 6.16 -4.49
C ASP A 158 4.50 5.31 -3.90
N GLY A 159 5.68 5.90 -3.71
CA GLY A 159 6.81 5.21 -3.08
C GLY A 159 6.49 4.63 -1.72
N ASN A 160 5.72 5.34 -0.92
CA ASN A 160 5.09 4.90 0.34
C ASN A 160 5.99 4.05 1.23
N PHE A 161 7.24 4.47 1.39
CA PHE A 161 8.26 3.71 2.12
C PHE A 161 7.84 3.40 3.56
N ARG A 162 8.10 2.18 3.99
CA ARG A 162 7.89 1.73 5.38
C ARG A 162 9.07 0.88 5.84
N SER A 163 9.89 1.42 6.74
CA SER A 163 11.05 0.73 7.30
C SER A 163 10.71 -0.57 8.04
N THR A 164 9.45 -0.75 8.43
CA THR A 164 8.95 -1.98 9.05
C THR A 164 8.68 -3.12 8.07
N LEU A 165 8.70 -2.86 6.76
CA LEU A 165 8.43 -3.86 5.72
C LEU A 165 9.68 -4.31 4.98
N TRP A 166 10.57 -3.40 4.64
CA TRP A 166 11.82 -3.65 3.91
C TRP A 166 12.88 -2.62 4.25
N SER A 167 14.13 -2.92 3.93
CA SER A 167 15.21 -1.95 4.08
C SER A 167 15.04 -0.81 3.07
N TRP A 168 15.68 0.30 3.35
CA TRP A 168 15.67 1.42 2.42
C TRP A 168 16.33 1.07 1.09
N GLU A 169 17.44 0.32 1.12
CA GLU A 169 18.16 -0.14 -0.05
C GLU A 169 17.27 -1.01 -0.93
N GLU A 170 16.56 -1.98 -0.33
CA GLU A 170 15.62 -2.85 -1.07
C GLU A 170 14.48 -2.04 -1.68
N ALA A 171 13.92 -1.09 -0.92
CA ALA A 171 12.85 -0.23 -1.39
C ALA A 171 13.31 0.64 -2.55
N ARG A 172 14.46 1.32 -2.43
CA ARG A 172 15.05 2.15 -3.47
C ARG A 172 15.32 1.36 -4.74
N ASP A 173 15.96 0.22 -4.61
CA ASP A 173 16.36 -0.59 -5.74
C ASP A 173 15.14 -1.11 -6.51
N PHE A 174 14.09 -1.53 -5.82
CA PHE A 174 12.85 -1.96 -6.45
C PHE A 174 12.09 -0.78 -7.06
N CYS A 175 11.89 0.29 -6.33
CA CYS A 175 11.16 1.45 -6.82
C CYS A 175 11.87 2.11 -8.01
N THR A 176 13.20 2.14 -8.02
CA THR A 176 13.98 2.61 -9.18
C THR A 176 13.71 1.76 -10.43
N GLN A 177 13.56 0.45 -10.29
CA GLN A 177 13.17 -0.42 -11.40
C GLN A 177 11.76 -0.14 -11.92
N CYS A 178 10.89 0.42 -11.10
CA CYS A 178 9.52 0.80 -11.51
C CYS A 178 9.49 2.09 -12.33
N LEU A 179 10.43 3.02 -12.15
CA LEU A 179 10.42 4.36 -12.77
C LEU A 179 10.19 4.37 -14.28
N PRO A 180 10.80 3.48 -15.10
CA PRO A 180 10.58 3.46 -16.55
C PRO A 180 9.13 3.20 -16.99
N TYR A 181 8.27 2.80 -16.06
CA TYR A 181 6.86 2.45 -16.28
C TYR A 181 5.90 3.47 -15.65
N VAL A 182 6.40 4.44 -14.89
CA VAL A 182 5.61 5.37 -14.09
C VAL A 182 5.50 6.71 -14.81
N ASN A 183 4.29 7.26 -14.87
CA ASN A 183 4.01 8.58 -15.45
C ASN A 183 3.89 9.66 -14.36
N VAL A 184 3.39 9.29 -13.18
CA VAL A 184 3.19 10.19 -12.05
C VAL A 184 3.78 9.55 -10.80
N LEU A 185 4.82 10.17 -10.25
CA LEU A 185 5.44 9.73 -9.00
C LEU A 185 4.87 10.53 -7.84
N ILE A 186 4.45 9.85 -6.78
CA ILE A 186 3.92 10.44 -5.55
C ILE A 186 4.90 10.11 -4.42
N GLY A 187 5.40 11.14 -3.76
CA GLY A 187 6.46 10.98 -2.76
C GLY A 187 7.82 10.70 -3.39
N ILE A 188 8.87 11.04 -2.67
CA ILE A 188 10.27 10.84 -3.10
C ILE A 188 10.98 9.76 -2.31
N GLU A 189 10.37 9.29 -1.25
CA GLU A 189 10.82 8.11 -0.54
C GLU A 189 10.46 6.86 -1.39
N PRO A 190 11.28 5.93 -1.59
CA PRO A 190 12.61 5.64 -1.08
C PRO A 190 13.76 6.10 -2.00
N TYR A 191 13.50 6.91 -3.01
CA TYR A 191 14.51 7.31 -4.00
C TYR A 191 15.58 8.21 -3.39
N HIS A 192 15.19 9.02 -2.41
CA HIS A 192 16.10 9.92 -1.72
C HIS A 192 16.23 9.54 -0.25
N LEU A 193 17.43 9.16 0.14
CA LEU A 193 17.85 9.18 1.53
C LEU A 193 18.69 10.41 1.77
N TYR A 194 18.30 11.15 2.78
CA TYR A 194 19.18 12.14 3.36
C TYR A 194 20.38 11.40 4.00
N LYS A 195 21.43 11.20 3.22
CA LYS A 195 22.70 10.68 3.73
C LYS A 195 23.40 11.76 4.53
N ASN A 196 23.03 11.95 5.76
CA ASN A 196 23.96 12.46 6.75
C ASN A 196 24.16 11.40 7.84
N PRO A 197 25.09 10.45 7.63
CA PRO A 197 25.42 9.45 8.64
C PRO A 197 25.98 10.07 9.92
N GLU A 198 26.36 11.36 9.89
CA GLU A 198 26.96 12.07 11.01
C GLU A 198 25.95 12.77 11.94
N LYS A 199 24.66 12.79 11.57
CA LYS A 199 23.59 13.36 12.38
C LYS A 199 22.35 12.46 12.41
N PRO A 200 22.39 11.34 13.13
CA PRO A 200 21.20 10.53 13.40
C PRO A 200 20.22 11.22 14.39
N GLU A 201 20.54 12.43 14.83
CA GLU A 201 19.85 13.14 15.91
C GLU A 201 18.78 14.14 15.43
N LEU A 202 18.39 14.12 14.19
CA LEU A 202 17.23 14.91 13.76
C LEU A 202 15.97 14.25 14.29
N GLY A 203 15.52 14.71 15.46
CA GLY A 203 14.44 14.15 16.27
C GLY A 203 13.05 14.12 15.63
N ASP A 204 12.90 14.47 14.37
CA ASP A 204 11.66 14.43 13.59
C ASP A 204 11.85 13.61 12.33
N VAL A 205 12.11 12.32 12.51
CA VAL A 205 12.26 11.37 11.40
C VAL A 205 11.12 10.38 11.45
N LYS A 206 10.28 10.36 10.43
CA LYS A 206 9.30 9.30 10.23
C LYS A 206 9.90 8.30 9.23
N ASP A 207 10.00 7.04 9.66
CA ASP A 207 10.56 5.95 8.83
C ASP A 207 11.99 6.20 8.30
N GLY A 208 12.79 6.98 9.04
CA GLY A 208 14.16 7.30 8.66
C GLY A 208 14.32 8.55 7.77
N ILE A 209 13.25 9.29 7.51
CA ILE A 209 13.22 10.45 6.62
C ILE A 209 12.93 11.71 7.43
N PRO A 210 13.69 12.81 7.26
CA PRO A 210 13.37 14.09 7.89
C PRO A 210 11.97 14.54 7.50
N LEU A 211 11.12 14.88 8.49
CA LEU A 211 9.75 15.35 8.25
C LEU A 211 9.69 16.75 7.65
N HIS A 212 10.78 17.49 7.67
CA HIS A 212 10.86 18.87 7.18
C HIS A 212 12.09 19.05 6.29
N LEU A 213 11.91 18.87 5.00
CA LEU A 213 12.83 19.40 3.99
C LEU A 213 12.46 20.87 3.73
N SER A 214 13.44 21.71 3.44
CA SER A 214 13.14 23.03 2.86
C SER A 214 12.67 22.87 1.43
N TYR A 215 11.86 23.80 0.93
CA TYR A 215 11.43 23.80 -0.49
C TYR A 215 12.61 23.68 -1.48
N GLU A 216 13.74 24.31 -1.17
CA GLU A 216 14.96 24.23 -1.98
C GLU A 216 15.56 22.81 -1.99
N GLN A 217 15.47 22.10 -0.88
CA GLN A 217 15.91 20.70 -0.79
C GLN A 217 14.97 19.77 -1.55
N GLU A 218 13.66 19.97 -1.45
CA GLU A 218 12.66 19.22 -2.21
C GLU A 218 12.83 19.46 -3.72
N ASP A 219 12.97 20.71 -4.15
CA ASP A 219 13.18 21.07 -5.56
C ASP A 219 14.47 20.47 -6.12
N ALA A 220 15.55 20.45 -5.35
CA ALA A 220 16.79 19.83 -5.77
C ALA A 220 16.67 18.31 -5.96
N ILE A 221 15.91 17.65 -5.09
CA ILE A 221 15.61 16.21 -5.18
C ILE A 221 14.75 15.94 -6.42
N PHE A 222 13.67 16.68 -6.61
CA PHE A 222 12.83 16.53 -7.80
C PHE A 222 13.58 16.78 -9.10
N ALA A 223 14.48 17.77 -9.13
CA ALA A 223 15.30 18.06 -10.30
C ALA A 223 16.31 16.94 -10.62
N GLU A 224 16.74 16.16 -9.64
CA GLU A 224 17.59 14.99 -9.86
C GLU A 224 16.82 13.83 -10.49
N PHE A 225 15.55 13.63 -10.11
CA PHE A 225 14.70 12.56 -10.65
C PHE A 225 13.99 12.92 -11.96
N ALA A 226 13.92 14.19 -12.33
CA ALA A 226 13.33 14.65 -13.59
C ALA A 226 14.28 14.50 -14.81
N LYS A 227 15.50 14.02 -14.61
CA LYS A 227 16.50 13.75 -15.66
C LYS A 227 16.43 12.31 -16.13
#